data_714c6bc0d45e66f3c17d27e2ed5140af
#
_entry.id   714c6bc0d45e66f3c17d27e2ed5140af
#
_cell.length_a   1.000
_cell.length_b   1.000
_cell.length_c   1.000
_cell.angle_alpha   90.00
_cell.angle_beta   90.00
_cell.angle_gamma   90.00
#
_symmetry.space_group_name_H-M   'P 1'
#
loop_
_entity.id
_entity.type
_entity.pdbx_description
1 polymer ?
#
loop_
_entity_poly.entity_id
_entity_poly.type
_entity_poly.pdbx_seq_one_letter_code
_entity_poly.pdbx_strand_id
1 'polypeptide(L)'
;MNENFLVLLGLGNAARSEGKSLVGQIDAILPQTQCTQCDFEGCKPYSQAIVSGEAEINQCPPGGQDGVDALAELLGRQTLPLNQTHGETMPKRIAIVDEKACIGCTLCIKACPVDAFVGSSKVMTQVIAQECTGCDLCLPVCPVDCIDMIESESYAKIPYEDSDQIYDALNQRQILERAIRDNSRERYQFHQARLERNKHERDELLKSKTIALKEKIAKDKSQKEKIEAAIQRVKDSKKNNETK
;
A
#
# COMPACT_ATOMS: atom_id res chain seq x y z
N MET A 1 31.82 15.61 17.16
CA MET A 1 30.45 15.11 17.08
C MET A 1 30.44 13.74 17.74
N ASN A 2 29.53 13.49 18.67
CA ASN A 2 29.64 12.43 19.66
C ASN A 2 29.08 11.11 19.12
N GLU A 3 29.83 10.00 19.19
CA GLU A 3 29.40 8.65 18.80
C GLU A 3 28.06 8.24 19.44
N ASN A 4 27.69 8.84 20.57
CA ASN A 4 26.44 8.62 21.28
C ASN A 4 25.19 9.14 20.53
N PHE A 5 25.31 10.09 19.60
CA PHE A 5 24.18 10.62 18.82
C PHE A 5 23.70 9.62 17.76
N LEU A 6 24.63 8.89 17.15
CA LEU A 6 24.33 7.81 16.18
C LEU A 6 23.63 6.61 16.82
N VAL A 7 23.97 6.31 18.08
CA VAL A 7 23.30 5.27 18.88
C VAL A 7 21.87 5.69 19.22
N LEU A 8 21.65 6.98 19.50
CA LEU A 8 20.33 7.55 19.83
C LEU A 8 19.34 7.46 18.68
N LEU A 9 19.78 7.65 17.44
CA LEU A 9 18.93 7.51 16.25
C LEU A 9 18.73 6.05 15.79
N GLY A 10 19.27 5.08 16.57
CA GLY A 10 19.25 3.67 16.21
C GLY A 10 20.16 3.34 15.01
N LEU A 11 21.00 4.29 14.60
CA LEU A 11 21.98 4.16 13.54
C LEU A 11 23.35 3.67 14.07
N GLY A 12 23.52 3.63 15.40
CA GLY A 12 24.76 3.26 16.09
C GLY A 12 25.13 1.78 16.07
N ASN A 13 24.56 0.98 15.18
CA ASN A 13 25.02 -0.37 14.89
C ASN A 13 25.37 -0.51 13.41
N ALA A 14 26.49 0.06 12.99
CA ALA A 14 27.12 -0.29 11.71
C ALA A 14 27.29 -1.82 11.54
N ALA A 15 27.40 -2.55 12.65
CA ALA A 15 27.50 -4.01 12.68
C ALA A 15 26.19 -4.77 12.32
N ARG A 16 25.01 -4.09 12.22
CA ARG A 16 23.74 -4.73 11.80
C ARG A 16 23.30 -4.39 10.39
N SER A 17 24.00 -3.52 9.69
CA SER A 17 23.75 -3.18 8.28
C SER A 17 24.53 -4.05 7.29
N GLU A 18 25.41 -4.92 7.76
CA GLU A 18 26.13 -5.87 6.91
C GLU A 18 25.12 -6.84 6.30
N GLY A 19 24.70 -6.54 5.05
CA GLY A 19 23.77 -7.34 4.25
C GLY A 19 22.53 -6.62 3.72
N LYS A 20 22.18 -5.41 4.19
CA LYS A 20 21.08 -4.64 3.59
C LYS A 20 21.61 -3.77 2.44
N SER A 21 20.93 -3.82 1.30
CA SER A 21 21.20 -2.89 0.18
C SER A 21 21.02 -1.43 0.65
N LEU A 22 21.63 -0.46 -0.03
CA LEU A 22 21.47 0.97 0.27
C LEU A 22 19.98 1.38 0.25
N VAL A 23 19.20 0.85 -0.70
CA VAL A 23 17.73 1.00 -0.73
C VAL A 23 17.10 0.53 0.59
N GLY A 24 17.53 -0.62 1.12
CA GLY A 24 16.99 -1.16 2.38
C GLY A 24 17.40 -0.34 3.61
N GLN A 25 18.54 0.34 3.58
CA GLN A 25 18.97 1.24 4.64
C GLN A 25 18.16 2.55 4.62
N ILE A 26 17.94 3.14 3.46
CA ILE A 26 17.08 4.32 3.27
C ILE A 26 15.63 3.99 3.67
N ASP A 27 15.09 2.86 3.18
CA ASP A 27 13.74 2.41 3.52
C ASP A 27 13.54 2.22 5.04
N ALA A 28 14.58 1.81 5.78
CA ALA A 28 14.52 1.66 7.22
C ALA A 28 14.43 3.01 7.98
N ILE A 29 14.91 4.11 7.39
CA ILE A 29 14.80 5.47 7.94
C ILE A 29 13.40 6.03 7.70
N LEU A 30 12.79 5.74 6.55
CA LEU A 30 11.49 6.30 6.18
C LEU A 30 10.37 5.88 7.14
N PRO A 31 9.36 6.74 7.36
CA PRO A 31 8.32 6.56 8.38
C PRO A 31 7.33 5.43 8.09
N GLN A 32 7.34 4.88 6.88
CA GLN A 32 6.45 3.79 6.43
C GLN A 32 4.95 4.11 6.47
N THR A 33 4.60 5.38 6.33
CA THR A 33 3.20 5.83 6.23
C THR A 33 2.54 5.43 4.92
N GLN A 34 3.32 5.17 3.86
CA GLN A 34 2.84 4.78 2.52
C GLN A 34 1.84 5.80 1.93
N CYS A 35 2.01 7.10 2.26
CA CYS A 35 1.05 8.18 1.98
C CYS A 35 1.12 8.74 0.57
N THR A 36 2.13 8.39 -0.21
CA THR A 36 2.38 8.88 -1.59
C THR A 36 2.63 10.39 -1.73
N GLN A 37 2.75 11.14 -0.62
CA GLN A 37 2.97 12.60 -0.66
C GLN A 37 4.29 13.02 -1.32
N CYS A 38 5.29 12.13 -1.34
CA CYS A 38 6.57 12.33 -2.03
C CYS A 38 6.51 12.05 -3.55
N ASP A 39 5.31 11.89 -4.14
CA ASP A 39 5.05 11.53 -5.53
C ASP A 39 5.48 10.10 -5.93
N PHE A 40 5.78 9.24 -4.97
CA PHE A 40 6.09 7.81 -5.19
C PHE A 40 5.03 6.91 -4.57
N GLU A 41 4.81 5.73 -5.17
CA GLU A 41 3.78 4.76 -4.76
C GLU A 41 4.11 4.03 -3.43
N GLY A 42 4.84 4.69 -2.53
CA GLY A 42 5.20 4.18 -1.21
C GLY A 42 6.65 4.46 -0.83
N CYS A 43 7.03 4.07 0.38
CA CYS A 43 8.36 4.37 0.94
C CYS A 43 9.49 3.66 0.20
N LYS A 44 9.30 2.39 -0.20
CA LYS A 44 10.31 1.63 -0.92
C LYS A 44 10.59 2.17 -2.33
N PRO A 45 9.61 2.51 -3.19
CA PRO A 45 9.86 3.22 -4.44
C PRO A 45 10.60 4.54 -4.27
N TYR A 46 10.25 5.33 -3.26
CA TYR A 46 10.99 6.56 -2.93
C TYR A 46 12.45 6.27 -2.56
N SER A 47 12.71 5.23 -1.74
CA SER A 47 14.07 4.79 -1.42
C SER A 47 14.88 4.40 -2.66
N GLN A 48 14.24 3.74 -3.63
CA GLN A 48 14.85 3.38 -4.91
C GLN A 48 15.20 4.62 -5.74
N ALA A 49 14.29 5.58 -5.82
CA ALA A 49 14.46 6.82 -6.53
C ALA A 49 15.59 7.70 -5.94
N ILE A 50 15.76 7.71 -4.62
CA ILE A 50 16.91 8.37 -3.97
C ILE A 50 18.24 7.71 -4.39
N VAL A 51 18.29 6.37 -4.43
CA VAL A 51 19.50 5.64 -4.84
C VAL A 51 19.82 5.84 -6.31
N SER A 52 18.82 5.87 -7.19
CA SER A 52 19.00 6.13 -8.64
C SER A 52 19.28 7.60 -8.95
N GLY A 53 19.10 8.53 -7.99
CA GLY A 53 19.26 9.97 -8.19
C GLY A 53 18.07 10.64 -8.88
N GLU A 54 16.93 9.97 -8.95
CA GLU A 54 15.68 10.50 -9.51
C GLU A 54 14.91 11.35 -8.50
N ALA A 55 15.20 11.18 -7.19
CA ALA A 55 14.54 11.92 -6.11
C ALA A 55 15.56 12.51 -5.13
N GLU A 56 15.22 13.69 -4.59
CA GLU A 56 15.95 14.30 -3.49
C GLU A 56 15.52 13.69 -2.13
N ILE A 57 16.40 13.84 -1.12
CA ILE A 57 16.18 13.25 0.21
C ILE A 57 15.12 13.96 1.06
N ASN A 58 14.65 15.14 0.63
CA ASN A 58 13.81 16.06 1.40
C ASN A 58 12.32 16.08 0.98
N GLN A 59 11.84 15.03 0.29
CA GLN A 59 10.48 14.98 -0.27
C GLN A 59 9.47 14.24 0.63
N CYS A 60 9.83 13.84 1.85
CA CYS A 60 8.96 13.05 2.74
C CYS A 60 8.41 13.89 3.91
N PRO A 61 7.18 14.48 3.84
CA PRO A 61 6.62 15.27 4.93
C PRO A 61 6.43 14.48 6.23
N PRO A 62 5.93 13.21 6.22
CA PRO A 62 5.81 12.45 7.46
C PRO A 62 7.16 12.09 8.11
N GLY A 63 8.26 12.09 7.34
CA GLY A 63 9.62 11.90 7.87
C GLY A 63 10.17 13.14 8.55
N GLY A 64 9.64 14.31 8.21
CA GLY A 64 10.06 15.58 8.74
C GLY A 64 11.53 15.92 8.46
N GLN A 65 12.03 16.97 9.11
CA GLN A 65 13.44 17.37 9.02
C GLN A 65 14.36 16.29 9.59
N ASP A 66 13.97 15.61 10.66
CA ASP A 66 14.76 14.53 11.27
C ASP A 66 15.03 13.40 10.26
N GLY A 67 14.02 13.05 9.43
CA GLY A 67 14.17 12.08 8.37
C GLY A 67 15.14 12.52 7.27
N VAL A 68 15.09 13.81 6.89
CA VAL A 68 16.04 14.40 5.92
C VAL A 68 17.46 14.36 6.45
N ASP A 69 17.65 14.73 7.71
CA ASP A 69 18.98 14.77 8.34
C ASP A 69 19.58 13.37 8.47
N ALA A 70 18.76 12.37 8.85
CA ALA A 70 19.18 10.99 8.91
C ALA A 70 19.54 10.41 7.53
N LEU A 71 18.80 10.77 6.47
CA LEU A 71 19.14 10.39 5.10
C LEU A 71 20.40 11.08 4.60
N ALA A 72 20.57 12.36 4.92
CA ALA A 72 21.78 13.13 4.57
C ALA A 72 23.02 12.50 5.21
N GLU A 73 22.95 12.14 6.49
CA GLU A 73 24.02 11.47 7.22
C GLU A 73 24.35 10.10 6.63
N LEU A 74 23.32 9.25 6.38
CA LEU A 74 23.52 7.92 5.75
C LEU A 74 24.23 8.01 4.40
N LEU A 75 23.88 9.03 3.61
CA LEU A 75 24.37 9.18 2.22
C LEU A 75 25.65 10.04 2.13
N GLY A 76 26.14 10.60 3.24
CA GLY A 76 27.26 11.55 3.25
C GLY A 76 26.98 12.81 2.43
N ARG A 77 25.69 13.24 2.37
CA ARG A 77 25.24 14.45 1.65
C ARG A 77 25.05 15.62 2.61
N GLN A 78 24.98 16.81 2.07
CA GLN A 78 24.55 17.98 2.84
C GLN A 78 23.05 17.87 3.14
N THR A 79 22.65 18.21 4.37
CA THR A 79 21.24 18.31 4.73
C THR A 79 20.55 19.42 3.94
N LEU A 80 19.27 19.17 3.61
CA LEU A 80 18.40 20.11 2.88
C LEU A 80 17.20 20.45 3.77
N PRO A 81 16.59 21.64 3.63
CA PRO A 81 15.30 21.89 4.26
C PRO A 81 14.23 20.98 3.66
N LEU A 82 13.26 20.55 4.48
CA LEU A 82 12.12 19.79 3.99
C LEU A 82 11.43 20.54 2.85
N ASN A 83 11.14 19.84 1.76
CA ASN A 83 10.47 20.42 0.61
C ASN A 83 8.96 20.53 0.86
N GLN A 84 8.51 21.74 1.16
CA GLN A 84 7.11 22.03 1.47
C GLN A 84 6.14 21.86 0.29
N THR A 85 6.63 21.71 -0.96
CA THR A 85 5.76 21.42 -2.11
C THR A 85 5.07 20.06 -1.99
N HIS A 86 5.65 19.13 -1.23
CA HIS A 86 5.07 17.82 -0.94
C HIS A 86 4.17 17.79 0.29
N GLY A 87 4.09 18.89 1.05
CA GLY A 87 3.32 19.05 2.27
C GLY A 87 4.15 19.38 3.50
N GLU A 88 3.49 19.46 4.63
CA GLU A 88 4.09 19.79 5.92
C GLU A 88 4.13 18.55 6.83
N THR A 89 5.06 18.57 7.80
CA THR A 89 5.12 17.55 8.85
C THR A 89 3.93 17.73 9.80
N MET A 90 3.09 16.70 9.88
CA MET A 90 1.93 16.67 10.77
C MET A 90 2.16 15.67 11.91
N PRO A 91 1.55 15.89 13.10
CA PRO A 91 1.49 14.89 14.14
C PRO A 91 0.90 13.59 13.61
N LYS A 92 1.27 12.45 14.21
CA LYS A 92 0.68 11.17 13.81
C LYS A 92 -0.83 11.17 14.08
N ARG A 93 -1.59 10.84 13.05
CA ARG A 93 -3.06 10.76 13.10
C ARG A 93 -3.51 9.33 12.80
N ILE A 94 -4.72 9.01 13.23
CA ILE A 94 -5.43 7.77 12.90
C ILE A 94 -6.82 8.11 12.35
N ALA A 95 -7.27 7.29 11.41
CA ALA A 95 -8.62 7.43 10.87
C ALA A 95 -9.66 6.94 11.88
N ILE A 96 -10.79 7.65 11.94
CA ILE A 96 -12.01 7.18 12.60
C ILE A 96 -13.17 7.23 11.61
N VAL A 97 -14.17 6.39 11.82
CA VAL A 97 -15.36 6.31 10.94
C VAL A 97 -16.59 6.70 11.73
N ASP A 98 -17.37 7.65 11.21
CA ASP A 98 -18.72 7.87 11.71
C ASP A 98 -19.62 6.71 11.25
N GLU A 99 -19.94 5.84 12.19
CA GLU A 99 -20.74 4.63 11.94
C GLU A 99 -22.15 4.95 11.44
N LYS A 100 -22.70 6.13 11.81
CA LYS A 100 -24.06 6.55 11.41
C LYS A 100 -24.10 7.01 9.96
N ALA A 101 -23.02 7.65 9.49
CA ALA A 101 -22.90 8.14 8.13
C ALA A 101 -22.36 7.10 7.16
N CYS A 102 -21.67 6.05 7.66
CA CYS A 102 -21.04 5.02 6.85
C CYS A 102 -22.06 4.15 6.10
N ILE A 103 -21.97 4.15 4.76
CA ILE A 103 -22.86 3.33 3.88
C ILE A 103 -22.27 1.97 3.50
N GLY A 104 -21.10 1.59 4.00
CA GLY A 104 -20.45 0.31 3.68
C GLY A 104 -20.05 0.16 2.21
N CYS A 105 -19.62 1.23 1.55
CA CYS A 105 -19.18 1.19 0.14
C CYS A 105 -17.84 0.49 -0.09
N THR A 106 -17.07 0.24 0.96
CA THR A 106 -15.76 -0.45 0.96
C THR A 106 -14.63 0.24 0.18
N LEU A 107 -14.79 1.49 -0.23
CA LEU A 107 -13.73 2.23 -0.96
C LEU A 107 -12.51 2.51 -0.08
N CYS A 108 -12.71 2.84 1.21
CA CYS A 108 -11.64 3.03 2.18
C CYS A 108 -10.82 1.74 2.41
N ILE A 109 -11.45 0.55 2.39
CA ILE A 109 -10.75 -0.74 2.47
C ILE A 109 -9.82 -0.93 1.26
N LYS A 110 -10.27 -0.53 0.07
CA LYS A 110 -9.48 -0.66 -1.17
C LYS A 110 -8.33 0.35 -1.24
N ALA A 111 -8.54 1.54 -0.67
CA ALA A 111 -7.55 2.62 -0.67
C ALA A 111 -6.48 2.45 0.41
N CYS A 112 -6.73 1.65 1.45
CA CYS A 112 -5.81 1.51 2.57
C CYS A 112 -4.58 0.68 2.19
N PRO A 113 -3.36 1.24 2.26
CA PRO A 113 -2.14 0.54 1.86
C PRO A 113 -1.68 -0.52 2.86
N VAL A 114 -2.23 -0.52 4.07
CA VAL A 114 -1.85 -1.42 5.18
C VAL A 114 -3.00 -2.29 5.68
N ASP A 115 -4.13 -2.32 4.97
CA ASP A 115 -5.33 -3.08 5.34
C ASP A 115 -5.84 -2.78 6.77
N ALA A 116 -5.77 -1.50 7.19
CA ALA A 116 -6.23 -1.08 8.50
C ALA A 116 -7.78 -0.98 8.62
N PHE A 117 -8.51 -1.13 7.54
CA PHE A 117 -9.98 -1.10 7.55
C PHE A 117 -10.57 -2.51 7.48
N VAL A 118 -11.57 -2.78 8.30
CA VAL A 118 -12.33 -4.04 8.34
C VAL A 118 -13.80 -3.76 8.08
N GLY A 119 -14.40 -4.51 7.17
CA GLY A 119 -15.80 -4.39 6.80
C GLY A 119 -16.15 -5.18 5.56
N SER A 120 -17.40 -5.11 5.16
CA SER A 120 -17.89 -5.72 3.93
C SER A 120 -18.93 -4.84 3.25
N SER A 121 -19.29 -5.19 2.01
CA SER A 121 -20.29 -4.44 1.24
C SER A 121 -21.62 -4.34 2.01
N LYS A 122 -22.15 -3.12 2.12
CA LYS A 122 -23.39 -2.77 2.85
C LYS A 122 -23.32 -3.00 4.38
N VAL A 123 -22.12 -3.19 4.93
CA VAL A 123 -21.88 -3.25 6.37
C VAL A 123 -20.92 -2.11 6.70
N MET A 124 -21.15 -1.44 7.82
CA MET A 124 -20.26 -0.35 8.24
C MET A 124 -18.81 -0.84 8.35
N THR A 125 -17.90 0.07 8.12
CA THR A 125 -16.46 -0.21 8.16
C THR A 125 -15.88 0.28 9.48
N GLN A 126 -14.95 -0.48 10.05
CA GLN A 126 -14.21 -0.10 11.26
C GLN A 126 -12.72 0.02 10.96
N VAL A 127 -12.01 0.80 11.77
CA VAL A 127 -10.56 0.99 11.66
C VAL A 127 -9.86 0.23 12.77
N ILE A 128 -8.83 -0.50 12.42
CA ILE A 128 -7.86 -1.07 13.36
C ILE A 128 -6.83 0.04 13.64
N ALA A 129 -7.04 0.79 14.72
CA ALA A 129 -6.26 1.99 15.04
C ALA A 129 -4.74 1.72 15.11
N GLN A 130 -4.32 0.57 15.63
CA GLN A 130 -2.92 0.16 15.76
C GLN A 130 -2.23 -0.05 14.40
N GLU A 131 -3.01 -0.36 13.37
CA GLU A 131 -2.52 -0.61 12.02
C GLU A 131 -2.59 0.63 11.12
N CYS A 132 -3.34 1.66 11.55
CA CYS A 132 -3.50 2.88 10.78
C CYS A 132 -2.20 3.70 10.79
N THR A 133 -1.67 3.99 9.59
CA THR A 133 -0.43 4.77 9.41
C THR A 133 -0.66 6.28 9.32
N GLY A 134 -1.93 6.74 9.26
CA GLY A 134 -2.25 8.15 9.08
C GLY A 134 -1.93 8.70 7.69
N CYS A 135 -2.05 7.88 6.66
CA CYS A 135 -1.69 8.24 5.28
C CYS A 135 -2.73 9.09 4.54
N ASP A 136 -3.90 9.32 5.12
CA ASP A 136 -5.03 10.13 4.59
C ASP A 136 -5.65 9.61 3.26
N LEU A 137 -5.18 8.52 2.68
CA LEU A 137 -5.66 7.99 1.39
C LEU A 137 -7.13 7.52 1.42
N CYS A 138 -7.69 7.30 2.61
CA CYS A 138 -9.09 6.95 2.78
C CYS A 138 -10.06 8.14 2.70
N LEU A 139 -9.59 9.38 2.92
CA LEU A 139 -10.43 10.58 2.92
C LEU A 139 -11.01 10.88 1.54
N PRO A 140 -10.21 11.05 0.47
CA PRO A 140 -10.71 11.48 -0.84
C PRO A 140 -11.59 10.43 -1.53
N VAL A 141 -11.57 9.18 -1.07
CA VAL A 141 -12.36 8.10 -1.67
C VAL A 141 -13.69 7.88 -0.97
N CYS A 142 -13.94 8.55 0.17
CA CYS A 142 -15.20 8.41 0.90
C CYS A 142 -16.28 9.27 0.24
N PRO A 143 -17.35 8.68 -0.33
CA PRO A 143 -18.37 9.46 -1.06
C PRO A 143 -19.36 10.17 -0.13
N VAL A 144 -19.30 9.92 1.19
CA VAL A 144 -20.19 10.50 2.20
C VAL A 144 -19.43 11.18 3.33
N ASP A 145 -18.12 11.39 3.15
CA ASP A 145 -17.24 12.08 4.09
C ASP A 145 -17.38 11.63 5.56
N CYS A 146 -17.55 10.29 5.74
CA CYS A 146 -17.73 9.69 7.07
C CYS A 146 -16.41 9.30 7.76
N ILE A 147 -15.27 9.77 7.27
CA ILE A 147 -13.95 9.44 7.80
C ILE A 147 -13.27 10.72 8.24
N ASP A 148 -12.87 10.78 9.51
CA ASP A 148 -12.08 11.86 10.06
C ASP A 148 -10.71 11.37 10.51
N MET A 149 -9.73 12.29 10.62
CA MET A 149 -8.40 12.03 11.14
C MET A 149 -8.24 12.69 12.50
N ILE A 150 -7.99 11.89 13.53
CA ILE A 150 -7.71 12.38 14.88
C ILE A 150 -6.27 12.14 15.27
N GLU A 151 -5.69 13.00 16.11
CA GLU A 151 -4.35 12.79 16.63
C GLU A 151 -4.29 11.51 17.48
N SER A 152 -3.23 10.73 17.30
CA SER A 152 -3.02 9.51 18.05
C SER A 152 -2.50 9.83 19.45
N GLU A 153 -3.32 9.62 20.47
CA GLU A 153 -2.92 9.81 21.87
C GLU A 153 -1.73 8.93 22.30
N SER A 154 -1.46 7.84 21.60
CA SER A 154 -0.36 6.94 21.92
C SER A 154 1.02 7.61 21.84
N TYR A 155 1.13 8.73 21.15
CA TYR A 155 2.36 9.51 21.01
C TYR A 155 2.41 10.74 21.95
N ALA A 156 1.28 11.14 22.51
CA ALA A 156 1.17 12.41 23.26
C ALA A 156 1.54 12.31 24.74
N LYS A 157 1.63 11.11 25.29
CA LYS A 157 1.76 10.93 26.77
C LYS A 157 3.06 10.22 27.16
N ILE A 158 4.19 10.89 26.99
CA ILE A 158 5.38 10.62 27.78
C ILE A 158 5.54 11.80 28.73
N PRO A 159 5.34 11.61 30.06
CA PRO A 159 5.49 12.70 31.02
C PRO A 159 6.94 13.21 31.02
N TYR A 160 7.11 14.51 31.10
CA TYR A 160 8.37 15.23 30.93
C TYR A 160 8.71 15.90 32.27
N GLU A 161 9.19 15.16 33.26
CA GLU A 161 9.48 15.75 34.58
C GLU A 161 10.85 15.43 35.19
N ASP A 162 11.66 14.48 34.65
CA ASP A 162 12.96 14.17 35.26
C ASP A 162 14.00 13.69 34.24
N SER A 163 15.27 14.12 34.35
CA SER A 163 16.33 13.89 33.34
C SER A 163 16.64 12.41 33.09
N ASP A 164 16.64 11.59 34.14
CA ASP A 164 16.92 10.15 33.99
C ASP A 164 15.72 9.39 33.41
N GLN A 165 14.50 9.81 33.76
CA GLN A 165 13.27 9.30 33.18
C GLN A 165 13.10 9.73 31.70
N ILE A 166 13.63 10.92 31.33
CA ILE A 166 13.63 11.39 29.92
C ILE A 166 14.44 10.45 29.04
N TYR A 167 15.61 9.99 29.47
CA TYR A 167 16.46 9.10 28.67
C TYR A 167 15.77 7.75 28.41
N ASP A 168 15.18 7.16 29.43
CA ASP A 168 14.42 5.91 29.29
C ASP A 168 13.16 6.09 28.45
N ALA A 169 12.45 7.20 28.62
CA ALA A 169 11.25 7.52 27.83
C ALA A 169 11.58 7.75 26.34
N LEU A 170 12.70 8.43 26.03
CA LEU A 170 13.17 8.63 24.65
C LEU A 170 13.58 7.29 24.01
N ASN A 171 14.27 6.43 24.75
CA ASN A 171 14.62 5.09 24.26
C ASN A 171 13.38 4.24 23.99
N GLN A 172 12.40 4.23 24.91
CA GLN A 172 11.13 3.52 24.75
C GLN A 172 10.35 4.05 23.54
N ARG A 173 10.31 5.37 23.35
CA ARG A 173 9.67 6.00 22.20
C ARG A 173 10.32 5.57 20.88
N GLN A 174 11.64 5.59 20.78
CA GLN A 174 12.37 5.16 19.58
C GLN A 174 12.15 3.68 19.26
N ILE A 175 12.14 2.82 20.30
CA ILE A 175 11.82 1.40 20.13
C ILE A 175 10.41 1.21 19.61
N LEU A 176 9.43 1.93 20.15
CA LEU A 176 8.04 1.89 19.73
C LEU A 176 7.89 2.38 18.29
N GLU A 177 8.48 3.53 17.96
CA GLU A 177 8.44 4.09 16.60
C GLU A 177 9.06 3.15 15.57
N ARG A 178 10.16 2.46 15.92
CA ARG A 178 10.76 1.44 15.07
C ARG A 178 9.81 0.25 14.88
N ALA A 179 9.23 -0.26 15.96
CA ALA A 179 8.29 -1.38 15.90
C ALA A 179 7.07 -1.04 15.02
N ILE A 180 6.54 0.18 15.14
CA ILE A 180 5.42 0.65 14.31
C ILE A 180 5.83 0.76 12.83
N ARG A 181 7.01 1.30 12.53
CA ARG A 181 7.51 1.36 11.14
C ARG A 181 7.70 -0.02 10.54
N ASP A 182 8.28 -0.95 11.29
CA ASP A 182 8.52 -2.32 10.82
C ASP A 182 7.19 -3.05 10.59
N ASN A 183 6.23 -2.95 11.51
CA ASN A 183 4.88 -3.48 11.33
C ASN A 183 4.18 -2.86 10.11
N SER A 184 4.22 -1.54 9.95
CA SER A 184 3.61 -0.84 8.81
C SER A 184 4.22 -1.29 7.47
N ARG A 185 5.54 -1.51 7.43
CA ARG A 185 6.24 -2.05 6.26
C ARG A 185 5.78 -3.47 5.93
N GLU A 186 5.71 -4.34 6.94
CA GLU A 186 5.28 -5.73 6.79
C GLU A 186 3.83 -5.80 6.28
N ARG A 187 2.94 -5.02 6.86
CA ARG A 187 1.55 -4.90 6.44
C ARG A 187 1.42 -4.43 4.99
N TYR A 188 2.18 -3.42 4.61
CA TYR A 188 2.21 -2.94 3.22
C TYR A 188 2.70 -4.03 2.25
N GLN A 189 3.77 -4.75 2.60
CA GLN A 189 4.27 -5.85 1.77
C GLN A 189 3.23 -6.98 1.64
N PHE A 190 2.54 -7.32 2.73
CA PHE A 190 1.45 -8.29 2.71
C PHE A 190 0.30 -7.83 1.81
N HIS A 191 -0.10 -6.56 1.92
CA HIS A 191 -1.11 -5.94 1.07
C HIS A 191 -0.74 -6.06 -0.42
N GLN A 192 0.48 -5.69 -0.80
CA GLN A 192 0.95 -5.79 -2.19
C GLN A 192 0.94 -7.25 -2.69
N ALA A 193 1.47 -8.18 -1.91
CA ALA A 193 1.46 -9.60 -2.26
C ALA A 193 0.03 -10.15 -2.41
N ARG A 194 -0.92 -9.69 -1.59
CA ARG A 194 -2.34 -10.04 -1.70
C ARG A 194 -2.95 -9.51 -2.99
N LEU A 195 -2.66 -8.26 -3.35
CA LEU A 195 -3.16 -7.66 -4.61
C LEU A 195 -2.63 -8.41 -5.83
N GLU A 196 -1.36 -8.78 -5.84
CA GLU A 196 -0.74 -9.56 -6.92
C GLU A 196 -1.38 -10.96 -7.06
N ARG A 197 -1.59 -11.67 -5.94
CA ARG A 197 -2.30 -12.96 -5.96
C ARG A 197 -3.70 -12.83 -6.53
N ASN A 198 -4.47 -11.86 -6.04
CA ASN A 198 -5.85 -11.63 -6.50
C ASN A 198 -5.90 -11.28 -7.99
N LYS A 199 -4.92 -10.52 -8.50
CA LYS A 199 -4.78 -10.22 -9.92
C LYS A 199 -4.50 -11.49 -10.70
N HIS A 200 -3.53 -12.30 -10.29
CA HIS A 200 -3.17 -13.54 -10.94
C HIS A 200 -4.36 -14.54 -11.00
N GLU A 201 -5.03 -14.76 -9.88
CA GLU A 201 -6.21 -15.62 -9.80
C GLU A 201 -7.33 -15.17 -10.74
N ARG A 202 -7.58 -13.86 -10.79
CA ARG A 202 -8.57 -13.28 -11.71
C ARG A 202 -8.18 -13.49 -13.18
N ASP A 203 -6.91 -13.28 -13.53
CA ASP A 203 -6.41 -13.44 -14.88
C ASP A 203 -6.49 -14.91 -15.32
N GLU A 204 -6.17 -15.87 -14.46
CA GLU A 204 -6.33 -17.31 -14.71
C GLU A 204 -7.80 -17.70 -14.90
N LEU A 205 -8.70 -17.16 -14.07
CA LEU A 205 -10.14 -17.39 -14.21
C LEU A 205 -10.67 -16.81 -15.55
N LEU A 206 -10.20 -15.66 -15.99
CA LEU A 206 -10.58 -15.06 -17.27
C LEU A 206 -10.06 -15.89 -18.45
N LYS A 207 -8.80 -16.37 -18.38
CA LYS A 207 -8.24 -17.26 -19.39
C LYS A 207 -9.04 -18.55 -19.51
N SER A 208 -9.36 -19.21 -18.40
CA SER A 208 -10.15 -20.44 -18.39
C SER A 208 -11.54 -20.26 -18.99
N LYS A 209 -12.24 -19.17 -18.61
CA LYS A 209 -13.54 -18.82 -19.18
C LYS A 209 -13.46 -18.53 -20.70
N THR A 210 -12.41 -17.87 -21.15
CA THR A 210 -12.20 -17.57 -22.57
C THR A 210 -11.98 -18.86 -23.37
N ILE A 211 -11.19 -19.81 -22.85
CA ILE A 211 -10.97 -21.12 -23.50
C ILE A 211 -12.29 -21.89 -23.59
N ALA A 212 -13.03 -21.99 -22.48
CA ALA A 212 -14.31 -22.70 -22.44
C ALA A 212 -15.33 -22.08 -23.44
N LEU A 213 -15.36 -20.76 -23.56
CA LEU A 213 -16.22 -20.06 -24.51
C LEU A 213 -15.82 -20.37 -25.97
N LYS A 214 -14.52 -20.36 -26.29
CA LYS A 214 -14.01 -20.71 -27.61
C LYS A 214 -14.39 -22.14 -28.02
N GLU A 215 -14.23 -23.07 -27.09
CA GLU A 215 -14.62 -24.48 -27.30
C GLU A 215 -16.13 -24.63 -27.55
N LYS A 216 -16.95 -23.89 -26.77
CA LYS A 216 -18.41 -23.89 -26.98
C LYS A 216 -18.79 -23.35 -28.36
N ILE A 217 -18.21 -22.22 -28.78
CA ILE A 217 -18.45 -21.64 -30.11
C ILE A 217 -18.01 -22.61 -31.21
N ALA A 218 -16.87 -23.29 -31.06
CA ALA A 218 -16.41 -24.26 -32.04
C ALA A 218 -17.36 -25.46 -32.17
N LYS A 219 -17.89 -25.97 -31.03
CA LYS A 219 -18.91 -27.04 -31.02
C LYS A 219 -20.20 -26.60 -31.70
N ASP A 220 -20.72 -25.41 -31.38
CA ASP A 220 -21.95 -24.87 -31.98
C ASP A 220 -21.79 -24.69 -33.49
N LYS A 221 -20.63 -24.22 -33.97
CA LYS A 221 -20.32 -24.07 -35.38
C LYS A 221 -20.33 -25.42 -36.11
N SER A 222 -19.61 -26.42 -35.55
CA SER A 222 -19.60 -27.79 -36.09
C SER A 222 -21.00 -28.42 -36.15
N GLN A 223 -21.86 -28.15 -35.15
CA GLN A 223 -23.23 -28.66 -35.15
C GLN A 223 -24.10 -27.99 -36.18
N LYS A 224 -23.97 -26.67 -36.44
CA LYS A 224 -24.62 -25.96 -37.54
C LYS A 224 -24.24 -26.53 -38.90
N GLU A 225 -22.94 -26.75 -39.14
CA GLU A 225 -22.44 -27.32 -40.42
C GLU A 225 -23.02 -28.73 -40.66
N LYS A 226 -23.14 -29.55 -39.63
CA LYS A 226 -23.78 -30.88 -39.73
C LYS A 226 -25.27 -30.81 -40.09
N ILE A 227 -25.99 -29.87 -39.47
CA ILE A 227 -27.43 -29.63 -39.76
C ILE A 227 -27.61 -29.13 -41.20
N GLU A 228 -26.82 -28.17 -41.66
CA GLU A 228 -26.86 -27.66 -43.02
C GLU A 228 -26.59 -28.74 -44.06
N ALA A 229 -25.57 -29.58 -43.81
CA ALA A 229 -25.25 -30.73 -44.65
C ALA A 229 -26.42 -31.76 -44.72
N ALA A 230 -27.09 -32.02 -43.58
CA ALA A 230 -28.27 -32.88 -43.55
C ALA A 230 -29.45 -32.30 -44.33
N ILE A 231 -29.73 -30.98 -44.17
CA ILE A 231 -30.76 -30.28 -44.91
C ILE A 231 -30.46 -30.38 -46.44
N GLN A 232 -29.22 -30.19 -46.86
CA GLN A 232 -28.83 -30.25 -48.27
C GLN A 232 -29.06 -31.64 -48.85
N ARG A 233 -28.69 -32.70 -48.13
CA ARG A 233 -28.92 -34.09 -48.55
C ARG A 233 -30.42 -34.38 -48.78
N VAL A 234 -31.29 -33.88 -47.88
CA VAL A 234 -32.76 -34.06 -48.04
C VAL A 234 -33.28 -33.32 -49.28
N LYS A 235 -32.79 -32.10 -49.54
CA LYS A 235 -33.15 -31.32 -50.74
C LYS A 235 -32.75 -32.03 -52.03
N ASP A 236 -31.50 -32.60 -52.06
CA ASP A 236 -31.00 -33.29 -53.24
C ASP A 236 -31.76 -34.63 -53.49
N SER A 237 -32.14 -35.33 -52.43
CA SER A 237 -32.98 -36.56 -52.53
C SER A 237 -34.38 -36.26 -53.07
N LYS A 238 -35.02 -35.14 -52.67
CA LYS A 238 -36.29 -34.75 -53.21
C LYS A 238 -36.22 -34.39 -54.69
N LYS A 239 -35.19 -33.67 -55.10
CA LYS A 239 -34.98 -33.29 -56.51
C LYS A 239 -34.80 -34.54 -57.41
N ASN A 240 -34.10 -35.57 -56.95
CA ASN A 240 -33.90 -36.82 -57.72
C ASN A 240 -35.17 -37.70 -57.79
N ASN A 241 -36.15 -37.52 -56.88
CA ASN A 241 -37.42 -38.26 -56.94
C ASN A 241 -38.50 -37.54 -57.79
N GLU A 242 -38.34 -36.26 -58.09
CA GLU A 242 -39.27 -35.49 -58.97
C GLU A 242 -38.85 -35.61 -60.45
N THR A 243 -37.74 -36.17 -60.76
CA THR A 243 -37.19 -36.35 -62.10
C THR A 243 -37.34 -37.77 -62.66
N LYS A 244 -38.04 -38.66 -61.93
CA LYS A 244 -38.42 -40.02 -62.37
C LYS A 244 -39.94 -40.09 -62.58
#